data_10e9ecd70c21e08521c4578c7bf2c7ca
#
_entry.id   10e9ecd70c21e08521c4578c7bf2c7ca
#
_cell.length_a   1.000
_cell.length_b   1.000
_cell.length_c   1.000
_cell.angle_alpha   90.00
_cell.angle_beta   90.00
_cell.angle_gamma   90.00
#
_symmetry.space_group_name_H-M   'P 1'
#
loop_
_entity.id
_entity.type
_entity.pdbx_description
1 polymer ?
#
loop_
_entity_poly.entity_id
_entity_poly.type
_entity_poly.pdbx_seq_one_letter_code
_entity_poly.pdbx_strand_id
1 'polypeptide(L)'
;MINVIDASEKRTVDLEFGAIGWQSKEGKIKVLHIYEDAVDIVPCDFYPSASSKSGLVFYVDQLNPHRYIELSKYFDIIADEKRAELLDIAYHLGAKHCHLECREEKRSIVSGKAARKQTAKFQVDGVPFKATNQGEVEAEFEKYGTAVTLFSQEYSGSNDPQYPELHWYEHDPKILQLIEARCDRANELKRYSAEISDTQSVTFDLNVAVGIDMAIEKMGLARNFSFKDQTQQEKRRKLTFVVEF
;
A
#
# COMPACT_ATOMS: atom_id res chain seq x y z
N MET A 1 -10.50 -10.07 7.40
CA MET A 1 -10.42 -8.71 7.96
C MET A 1 -10.80 -8.76 9.42
N ILE A 2 -10.11 -8.03 10.26
CA ILE A 2 -10.42 -7.93 11.70
C ILE A 2 -10.81 -6.49 11.99
N ASN A 3 -11.91 -6.30 12.76
CA ASN A 3 -12.35 -5.02 13.27
C ASN A 3 -12.30 -5.06 14.80
N VAL A 4 -11.56 -4.15 15.40
CA VAL A 4 -11.47 -4.02 16.87
C VAL A 4 -12.57 -3.08 17.35
N ILE A 5 -13.35 -3.52 18.30
CA ILE A 5 -14.51 -2.81 18.83
C ILE A 5 -14.37 -2.56 20.32
N ASP A 6 -15.02 -1.51 20.80
CA ASP A 6 -15.02 -1.11 22.20
C ASP A 6 -15.62 -2.23 23.09
N ALA A 7 -14.96 -2.50 24.20
CA ALA A 7 -15.43 -3.47 25.18
C ALA A 7 -16.81 -3.11 25.78
N SER A 8 -17.16 -1.83 25.80
CA SER A 8 -18.49 -1.37 26.26
C SER A 8 -19.64 -1.80 25.34
N GLU A 9 -19.34 -2.22 24.09
CA GLU A 9 -20.34 -2.75 23.16
C GLU A 9 -20.70 -4.21 23.39
N LYS A 10 -20.06 -4.88 24.38
CA LYS A 10 -20.37 -6.27 24.73
C LYS A 10 -21.81 -6.39 25.20
N ARG A 11 -22.54 -7.32 24.59
CA ARG A 11 -23.87 -7.69 25.03
C ARG A 11 -23.81 -8.56 26.28
N THR A 12 -24.88 -8.58 27.11
CA THR A 12 -24.94 -9.41 28.29
C THR A 12 -24.64 -10.88 27.99
N VAL A 13 -25.17 -11.41 26.89
CA VAL A 13 -24.95 -12.80 26.49
C VAL A 13 -23.48 -13.07 26.15
N ASP A 14 -22.78 -12.11 25.54
CA ASP A 14 -21.36 -12.24 25.21
C ASP A 14 -20.50 -12.32 26.50
N LEU A 15 -20.87 -11.57 27.53
CA LEU A 15 -20.19 -11.60 28.81
C LEU A 15 -20.43 -12.93 29.54
N GLU A 16 -21.66 -13.45 29.53
CA GLU A 16 -22.02 -14.72 30.18
C GLU A 16 -21.28 -15.91 29.58
N PHE A 17 -21.06 -15.92 28.26
CA PHE A 17 -20.35 -16.99 27.53
C PHE A 17 -18.87 -16.73 27.30
N GLY A 18 -18.33 -15.61 27.77
CA GLY A 18 -16.93 -15.25 27.61
C GLY A 18 -16.53 -15.06 26.12
N ALA A 19 -17.44 -14.56 25.29
CA ALA A 19 -17.19 -14.34 23.90
C ALA A 19 -16.11 -13.26 23.70
N ILE A 20 -15.14 -13.55 22.82
CA ILE A 20 -14.07 -12.62 22.45
C ILE A 20 -14.46 -11.71 21.27
N GLY A 21 -15.60 -11.98 20.65
CA GLY A 21 -16.09 -11.26 19.49
C GLY A 21 -17.10 -12.09 18.70
N TRP A 22 -17.41 -11.64 17.48
CA TRP A 22 -18.30 -12.36 16.56
C TRP A 22 -17.83 -12.23 15.11
N GLN A 23 -18.34 -13.10 14.25
CA GLN A 23 -18.04 -13.05 12.80
C GLN A 23 -19.25 -12.49 12.06
N SER A 24 -18.99 -11.60 11.10
CA SER A 24 -19.94 -11.16 10.09
C SER A 24 -19.42 -11.39 8.67
N LYS A 25 -20.32 -11.27 7.72
CA LYS A 25 -19.97 -11.33 6.30
C LYS A 25 -20.54 -10.10 5.59
N GLU A 26 -19.65 -9.24 5.16
CA GLU A 26 -20.00 -8.03 4.43
C GLU A 26 -19.69 -8.24 2.93
N GLY A 27 -20.71 -8.60 2.17
CA GLY A 27 -20.54 -8.97 0.77
C GLY A 27 -19.70 -10.25 0.60
N LYS A 28 -18.51 -10.11 0.02
CA LYS A 28 -17.53 -11.22 -0.13
C LYS A 28 -16.49 -11.23 1.00
N ILE A 29 -16.43 -10.20 1.83
CA ILE A 29 -15.44 -10.05 2.89
C ILE A 29 -15.98 -10.67 4.18
N LYS A 30 -15.20 -11.57 4.77
CA LYS A 30 -15.42 -12.06 6.14
C LYS A 30 -14.78 -11.10 7.12
N VAL A 31 -15.54 -10.63 8.10
CA VAL A 31 -15.08 -9.75 9.16
C VAL A 31 -15.17 -10.46 10.49
N LEU A 32 -14.07 -10.51 11.20
CA LEU A 32 -14.04 -10.92 12.60
C LEU A 32 -14.02 -9.64 13.45
N HIS A 33 -15.09 -9.42 14.19
CA HIS A 33 -15.18 -8.34 15.17
C HIS A 33 -14.62 -8.87 16.48
N ILE A 34 -13.61 -8.19 17.04
CA ILE A 34 -12.92 -8.60 18.26
C ILE A 34 -13.06 -7.47 19.27
N TYR A 35 -13.43 -7.80 20.50
CA TYR A 35 -13.43 -6.83 21.59
C TYR A 35 -11.99 -6.41 21.92
N GLU A 36 -11.78 -5.14 22.19
CA GLU A 36 -10.44 -4.58 22.44
C GLU A 36 -9.70 -5.28 23.59
N ASP A 37 -10.42 -5.72 24.61
CA ASP A 37 -9.86 -6.46 25.75
C ASP A 37 -9.56 -7.94 25.44
N ALA A 38 -9.92 -8.42 24.26
CA ALA A 38 -9.66 -9.78 23.80
C ALA A 38 -8.57 -9.84 22.71
N VAL A 39 -8.01 -8.71 22.29
CA VAL A 39 -7.00 -8.66 21.20
C VAL A 39 -5.77 -9.51 21.54
N ASP A 40 -5.31 -9.48 22.79
CA ASP A 40 -4.13 -10.23 23.23
C ASP A 40 -4.35 -11.76 23.31
N ILE A 41 -5.60 -12.20 23.24
CA ILE A 41 -5.95 -13.64 23.31
C ILE A 41 -5.97 -14.25 21.91
N VAL A 42 -6.12 -13.42 20.86
CA VAL A 42 -6.21 -13.89 19.49
C VAL A 42 -4.81 -14.25 18.98
N PRO A 43 -4.59 -15.45 18.42
CA PRO A 43 -3.28 -15.88 17.94
C PRO A 43 -2.92 -15.23 16.60
N CYS A 44 -2.88 -13.91 16.58
CA CYS A 44 -2.55 -13.10 15.42
C CYS A 44 -1.57 -11.99 15.81
N ASP A 45 -0.65 -11.70 14.92
CA ASP A 45 0.29 -10.60 15.06
C ASP A 45 -0.30 -9.34 14.43
N PHE A 46 -0.62 -8.35 15.26
CA PHE A 46 -1.12 -7.07 14.77
C PHE A 46 0.03 -6.09 14.50
N TYR A 47 0.01 -5.44 13.33
CA TYR A 47 1.06 -4.49 12.96
C TYR A 47 0.48 -3.15 12.45
N PRO A 48 0.96 -2.00 12.93
CA PRO A 48 1.83 -1.88 14.10
C PRO A 48 1.18 -2.55 15.31
N SER A 49 1.99 -3.01 16.26
CA SER A 49 1.51 -3.70 17.45
C SER A 49 0.34 -2.90 18.05
N ALA A 50 -0.82 -3.52 18.03
CA ALA A 50 -2.03 -2.86 18.45
C ALA A 50 -1.98 -2.69 19.96
N SER A 51 -1.63 -1.50 20.40
CA SER A 51 -2.29 -1.03 21.60
C SER A 51 -3.74 -0.86 21.19
N SER A 52 -4.55 -1.84 21.51
CA SER A 52 -5.94 -2.05 21.16
C SER A 52 -6.76 -0.77 21.30
N LYS A 53 -6.94 -0.07 20.18
CA LYS A 53 -7.89 1.05 20.13
C LYS A 53 -9.08 0.58 19.33
N SER A 54 -10.25 0.71 19.91
CA SER A 54 -11.50 0.52 19.21
C SER A 54 -11.57 1.37 17.92
N GLY A 55 -12.21 0.85 16.90
CA GLY A 55 -12.32 1.49 15.60
C GLY A 55 -11.14 1.23 14.63
N LEU A 56 -10.13 0.44 15.03
CA LEU A 56 -9.08 0.00 14.11
C LEU A 56 -9.52 -1.21 13.31
N VAL A 57 -9.20 -1.17 12.03
CA VAL A 57 -9.46 -2.26 11.10
C VAL A 57 -8.13 -2.79 10.57
N PHE A 58 -7.99 -4.11 10.60
CA PHE A 58 -6.80 -4.80 10.14
C PHE A 58 -7.14 -5.73 8.97
N TYR A 59 -6.22 -5.88 8.05
CA TYR A 59 -6.30 -6.85 6.98
C TYR A 59 -5.11 -7.79 7.03
N VAL A 60 -5.35 -9.04 6.61
CA VAL A 60 -4.31 -10.07 6.61
C VAL A 60 -3.17 -9.68 5.67
N ASP A 61 -1.96 -9.89 6.11
CA ASP A 61 -0.77 -9.80 5.26
C ASP A 61 -0.82 -10.94 4.21
N GLN A 62 -0.45 -10.61 2.99
CA GLN A 62 -0.50 -11.57 1.88
C GLN A 62 0.63 -12.59 1.92
N LEU A 63 1.77 -12.24 2.52
CA LEU A 63 2.91 -13.13 2.70
C LEU A 63 2.86 -13.91 4.02
N ASN A 64 2.20 -13.35 5.04
CA ASN A 64 2.09 -13.99 6.34
C ASN A 64 0.64 -14.03 6.85
N PRO A 65 -0.04 -15.18 6.78
CA PRO A 65 -1.45 -15.31 7.16
C PRO A 65 -1.72 -15.11 8.66
N HIS A 66 -0.69 -15.12 9.51
CA HIS A 66 -0.81 -14.84 10.94
C HIS A 66 -0.63 -13.35 11.27
N ARG A 67 -0.13 -12.55 10.33
CA ARG A 67 0.09 -11.11 10.49
C ARG A 67 -1.09 -10.33 9.93
N TYR A 68 -1.57 -9.37 10.72
CA TYR A 68 -2.64 -8.45 10.36
C TYR A 68 -2.14 -7.02 10.42
N ILE A 69 -2.22 -6.30 9.31
CA ILE A 69 -1.72 -4.94 9.16
C ILE A 69 -2.89 -3.97 9.26
N GLU A 70 -2.73 -2.88 10.02
CA GLU A 70 -3.70 -1.79 10.11
C GLU A 70 -4.01 -1.25 8.71
N LEU A 71 -5.28 -1.24 8.35
CA LEU A 71 -5.72 -0.99 6.98
C LEU A 71 -5.35 0.42 6.49
N SER A 72 -5.36 1.41 7.39
CA SER A 72 -4.99 2.79 7.07
C SER A 72 -3.51 2.97 6.70
N LYS A 73 -2.66 2.04 7.13
CA LYS A 73 -1.20 2.05 6.92
C LYS A 73 -0.71 0.92 6.01
N TYR A 74 -1.65 0.11 5.53
CA TYR A 74 -1.33 -1.14 4.84
C TYR A 74 -0.33 -0.94 3.69
N PHE A 75 -0.63 -0.03 2.79
CA PHE A 75 0.21 0.21 1.61
C PHE A 75 1.56 0.85 1.93
N ASP A 76 1.59 1.75 2.93
CA ASP A 76 2.85 2.39 3.36
C ASP A 76 3.80 1.35 3.96
N ILE A 77 3.27 0.47 4.82
CA ILE A 77 4.06 -0.60 5.45
C ILE A 77 4.61 -1.57 4.40
N ILE A 78 3.77 -2.03 3.48
CA ILE A 78 4.21 -2.92 2.41
C ILE A 78 5.25 -2.25 1.50
N ALA A 79 5.07 -0.97 1.18
CA ALA A 79 6.04 -0.23 0.37
C ALA A 79 7.39 -0.06 1.09
N ASP A 80 7.38 0.13 2.42
CA ASP A 80 8.59 0.22 3.22
C ASP A 80 9.32 -1.12 3.28
N GLU A 81 8.61 -2.23 3.45
CA GLU A 81 9.18 -3.57 3.44
C GLU A 81 9.81 -3.94 2.09
N LYS A 82 9.11 -3.66 1.00
CA LYS A 82 9.65 -3.85 -0.34
C LYS A 82 10.93 -3.06 -0.59
N ARG A 83 10.98 -1.80 -0.11
CA ARG A 83 12.18 -0.99 -0.17
C ARG A 83 13.32 -1.59 0.65
N ALA A 84 13.03 -2.01 1.87
CA ALA A 84 14.00 -2.62 2.76
C ALA A 84 14.61 -3.88 2.12
N GLU A 85 13.80 -4.73 1.50
CA GLU A 85 14.29 -5.92 0.79
C GLU A 85 15.20 -5.56 -0.40
N LEU A 86 14.89 -4.53 -1.19
CA LEU A 86 15.79 -4.10 -2.27
C LEU A 86 17.13 -3.58 -1.76
N LEU A 87 17.14 -2.86 -0.65
CA LEU A 87 18.37 -2.42 -0.01
C LEU A 87 19.18 -3.60 0.54
N ASP A 88 18.49 -4.59 1.12
CA ASP A 88 19.11 -5.82 1.61
C ASP A 88 19.70 -6.67 0.47
N ILE A 89 18.98 -6.77 -0.65
CA ILE A 89 19.49 -7.40 -1.87
C ILE A 89 20.79 -6.71 -2.33
N ALA A 90 20.81 -5.37 -2.41
CA ALA A 90 21.98 -4.62 -2.80
C ALA A 90 23.17 -4.89 -1.85
N TYR A 91 22.90 -4.91 -0.54
CA TYR A 91 23.91 -5.20 0.49
C TYR A 91 24.53 -6.59 0.32
N HIS A 92 23.69 -7.63 0.22
CA HIS A 92 24.16 -9.02 0.08
C HIS A 92 24.92 -9.26 -1.23
N LEU A 93 24.56 -8.55 -2.29
CA LEU A 93 25.28 -8.60 -3.57
C LEU A 93 26.60 -7.81 -3.55
N GLY A 94 26.94 -7.16 -2.44
CA GLY A 94 28.20 -6.44 -2.27
C GLY A 94 28.23 -5.10 -2.98
N ALA A 95 27.11 -4.40 -3.05
CA ALA A 95 27.01 -3.06 -3.62
C ALA A 95 27.91 -2.05 -2.90
N LYS A 96 28.35 -1.02 -3.63
CA LYS A 96 28.93 0.22 -3.08
C LYS A 96 27.91 1.32 -2.98
N HIS A 97 27.04 1.43 -3.99
CA HIS A 97 25.97 2.40 -4.02
C HIS A 97 24.66 1.75 -4.46
N CYS A 98 23.59 2.12 -3.76
CA CYS A 98 22.25 1.75 -4.13
C CYS A 98 21.39 3.02 -4.22
N HIS A 99 20.62 3.13 -5.30
CA HIS A 99 19.72 4.23 -5.52
C HIS A 99 18.35 3.69 -5.91
N LEU A 100 17.31 4.13 -5.18
CA LEU A 100 15.93 3.81 -5.44
C LEU A 100 15.17 5.09 -5.77
N GLU A 101 14.53 5.14 -6.92
CA GLU A 101 13.64 6.22 -7.32
C GLU A 101 12.22 5.68 -7.43
N CYS A 102 11.35 6.12 -6.55
CA CYS A 102 9.93 5.77 -6.59
C CYS A 102 9.15 6.91 -7.24
N ARG A 103 8.49 6.64 -8.35
CA ARG A 103 7.60 7.58 -9.07
C ARG A 103 6.15 7.17 -8.87
N GLU A 104 5.38 8.06 -8.28
CA GLU A 104 3.94 7.89 -8.11
C GLU A 104 3.19 8.85 -9.02
N GLU A 105 2.36 8.32 -9.90
CA GLU A 105 1.41 9.13 -10.64
C GLU A 105 0.17 9.40 -9.78
N LYS A 106 0.08 10.61 -9.23
CA LYS A 106 -1.09 11.04 -8.46
C LYS A 106 -2.16 11.56 -9.41
N ARG A 107 -3.30 10.90 -9.40
CA ARG A 107 -4.51 11.37 -10.08
C ARG A 107 -5.46 11.90 -9.02
N SER A 108 -5.61 13.20 -8.90
CA SER A 108 -6.63 13.79 -8.04
C SER A 108 -7.81 14.22 -8.89
N ILE A 109 -8.97 13.65 -8.60
CA ILE A 109 -10.23 14.13 -9.16
C ILE A 109 -10.71 15.26 -8.25
N VAL A 110 -10.63 16.47 -8.72
CA VAL A 110 -11.18 17.62 -8.01
C VAL A 110 -12.59 17.87 -8.56
N SER A 111 -13.62 17.44 -7.82
CA SER A 111 -14.99 17.81 -8.12
C SER A 111 -15.24 19.23 -7.58
N GLY A 112 -15.36 20.21 -8.47
CA GLY A 112 -15.69 21.58 -8.12
C GLY A 112 -17.15 21.87 -8.47
N LYS A 113 -17.99 22.20 -7.48
CA LYS A 113 -19.29 22.83 -7.76
C LYS A 113 -19.06 24.32 -8.04
N ALA A 114 -19.13 24.70 -9.30
CA ALA A 114 -19.12 26.11 -9.68
C ALA A 114 -20.53 26.71 -9.56
N ALA A 115 -20.80 27.41 -8.46
CA ALA A 115 -22.00 28.23 -8.33
C ALA A 115 -21.88 29.46 -9.23
N ARG A 116 -22.82 29.62 -10.14
CA ARG A 116 -22.87 30.67 -11.16
C ARG A 116 -23.16 32.02 -10.54
N LYS A 117 -22.17 32.92 -10.43
CA LYS A 117 -22.38 34.36 -10.63
C LYS A 117 -21.08 35.00 -11.12
N GLN A 118 -21.19 35.64 -12.27
CA GLN A 118 -20.22 36.50 -12.94
C GLN A 118 -19.15 35.82 -13.82
N THR A 119 -19.17 36.26 -15.07
CA THR A 119 -18.18 36.12 -16.11
C THR A 119 -16.75 36.31 -15.61
N ALA A 120 -16.04 35.21 -15.37
CA ALA A 120 -14.62 35.24 -15.23
C ALA A 120 -14.03 34.13 -16.10
N LYS A 121 -13.20 34.54 -17.03
CA LYS A 121 -12.35 33.61 -17.81
C LYS A 121 -11.32 33.07 -16.87
N PHE A 122 -11.48 31.83 -16.42
CA PHE A 122 -10.43 31.11 -15.70
C PHE A 122 -9.65 30.27 -16.70
N GLN A 123 -8.38 30.56 -16.81
CA GLN A 123 -7.41 29.70 -17.48
C GLN A 123 -6.69 28.95 -16.37
N VAL A 124 -6.95 27.66 -16.26
CA VAL A 124 -6.17 26.75 -15.39
C VAL A 124 -5.41 25.84 -16.33
N ASP A 125 -4.10 26.01 -16.33
CA ASP A 125 -3.12 25.15 -16.99
C ASP A 125 -3.42 24.76 -18.46
N GLY A 126 -3.71 25.77 -19.31
CA GLY A 126 -3.69 25.60 -20.77
C GLY A 126 -4.89 24.93 -21.41
N VAL A 127 -5.95 24.58 -20.67
CA VAL A 127 -7.16 23.97 -21.22
C VAL A 127 -8.25 25.02 -21.41
N PRO A 128 -8.73 25.30 -22.64
CA PRO A 128 -9.80 26.26 -22.87
C PRO A 128 -11.16 25.66 -22.51
N PHE A 129 -11.87 26.29 -21.57
CA PHE A 129 -13.23 25.92 -21.18
C PHE A 129 -14.25 26.80 -21.93
N LYS A 130 -15.21 26.18 -22.65
CA LYS A 130 -16.38 26.83 -23.22
C LYS A 130 -17.60 26.53 -22.34
N ALA A 131 -18.07 27.52 -21.58
CA ALA A 131 -19.33 27.43 -20.88
C ALA A 131 -20.49 27.81 -21.83
N THR A 132 -21.40 26.89 -22.09
CA THR A 132 -22.73 27.18 -22.68
C THR A 132 -23.76 27.34 -21.60
N ASN A 133 -24.65 28.32 -21.81
CA ASN A 133 -25.65 28.79 -20.86
C ASN A 133 -26.64 27.72 -20.38
N GLN A 134 -26.96 27.78 -19.07
CA GLN A 134 -28.00 27.11 -18.29
C GLN A 134 -27.70 25.68 -17.81
N GLY A 135 -27.48 25.56 -16.50
CA GLY A 135 -27.37 24.34 -15.74
C GLY A 135 -26.22 24.38 -14.77
N GLU A 136 -26.34 23.71 -13.63
CA GLU A 136 -25.20 23.38 -12.78
C GLU A 136 -24.30 22.46 -13.58
N VAL A 137 -23.09 22.91 -13.85
CA VAL A 137 -22.06 22.08 -14.51
C VAL A 137 -21.17 21.56 -13.42
N GLU A 138 -21.24 20.27 -13.13
CA GLU A 138 -20.18 19.57 -12.39
C GLU A 138 -19.01 19.40 -13.35
N ALA A 139 -17.93 20.12 -13.10
CA ALA A 139 -16.69 19.94 -13.83
C ALA A 139 -15.76 19.06 -13.00
N GLU A 140 -15.48 17.87 -13.49
CA GLU A 140 -14.41 17.02 -12.99
C GLU A 140 -13.10 17.44 -13.65
N PHE A 141 -12.16 17.93 -12.85
CA PHE A 141 -10.80 18.21 -13.32
C PHE A 141 -9.87 17.10 -12.84
N GLU A 142 -9.22 16.44 -13.77
CA GLU A 142 -8.14 15.52 -13.46
C GLU A 142 -6.84 16.32 -13.35
N LYS A 143 -6.28 16.36 -12.15
CA LYS A 143 -4.96 16.93 -11.92
C LYS A 143 -3.94 15.81 -11.86
N TYR A 144 -3.03 15.79 -12.82
CA TYR A 144 -1.90 14.86 -12.82
C TYR A 144 -0.73 15.49 -12.07
N GLY A 145 -0.26 14.81 -11.06
CA GLY A 145 0.96 15.16 -10.34
C GLY A 145 1.86 13.92 -10.26
N THR A 146 3.15 14.09 -10.50
CA THR A 146 4.13 13.03 -10.25
C THR A 146 4.86 13.36 -8.95
N ALA A 147 4.72 12.48 -7.95
CA ALA A 147 5.58 12.54 -6.77
C ALA A 147 6.77 11.63 -7.00
N VAL A 148 7.97 12.15 -6.73
CA VAL A 148 9.22 11.40 -6.84
C VAL A 148 9.84 11.33 -5.45
N THR A 149 10.08 10.11 -4.97
CA THR A 149 10.79 9.87 -3.71
C THR A 149 12.11 9.19 -4.04
N LEU A 150 13.21 9.75 -3.53
CA LEU A 150 14.56 9.27 -3.77
C LEU A 150 15.13 8.68 -2.48
N PHE A 151 15.71 7.50 -2.58
CA PHE A 151 16.50 6.87 -1.52
C PHE A 151 17.87 6.55 -2.09
N SER A 152 18.91 6.87 -1.33
CA SER A 152 20.29 6.53 -1.70
C SER A 152 21.01 6.00 -0.48
N GLN A 153 21.74 4.91 -0.66
CA GLN A 153 22.53 4.28 0.39
C GLN A 153 23.91 3.91 -0.13
N GLU A 154 24.93 4.13 0.69
CA GLU A 154 26.32 3.78 0.42
C GLU A 154 26.72 2.62 1.33
N TYR A 155 27.51 1.71 0.77
CA TYR A 155 28.05 0.54 1.45
C TYR A 155 29.56 0.44 1.23
N SER A 156 30.22 -0.39 2.00
CA SER A 156 31.66 -0.64 1.83
C SER A 156 32.01 -1.36 0.53
N GLY A 157 31.03 -2.04 -0.06
CA GLY A 157 31.23 -2.94 -1.18
C GLY A 157 31.80 -4.30 -0.76
N SER A 158 31.56 -5.33 -1.56
CA SER A 158 32.17 -6.67 -1.40
C SER A 158 32.37 -7.32 -2.74
N ASN A 159 33.48 -8.03 -2.89
CA ASN A 159 33.75 -8.89 -4.06
C ASN A 159 33.26 -10.32 -3.86
N ASP A 160 32.64 -10.63 -2.73
CA ASP A 160 32.06 -11.94 -2.41
C ASP A 160 30.54 -11.81 -2.21
N PRO A 161 29.77 -11.74 -3.30
CA PRO A 161 28.33 -11.61 -3.24
C PRO A 161 27.70 -12.85 -2.63
N GLN A 162 26.68 -12.62 -1.79
CA GLN A 162 25.89 -13.68 -1.17
C GLN A 162 24.47 -13.65 -1.75
N TYR A 163 23.81 -14.81 -1.82
CA TYR A 163 22.40 -14.89 -2.19
C TYR A 163 21.55 -14.28 -1.07
N PRO A 164 20.76 -13.23 -1.38
CA PRO A 164 19.83 -12.66 -0.42
C PRO A 164 18.61 -13.56 -0.19
N GLU A 165 17.98 -13.41 0.96
CA GLU A 165 16.66 -13.99 1.20
C GLU A 165 15.61 -13.11 0.52
N LEU A 166 14.68 -13.73 -0.23
CA LEU A 166 13.67 -13.02 -1.00
C LEU A 166 12.28 -13.35 -0.46
N HIS A 167 11.44 -12.32 -0.34
CA HIS A 167 10.05 -12.41 0.07
C HIS A 167 9.13 -11.74 -0.95
N TRP A 168 9.31 -10.44 -1.17
CA TRP A 168 8.50 -9.65 -2.09
C TRP A 168 8.92 -9.83 -3.55
N TYR A 169 10.20 -10.07 -3.79
CA TYR A 169 10.79 -10.16 -5.13
C TYR A 169 11.21 -11.57 -5.53
N GLU A 170 10.74 -12.59 -4.81
CA GLU A 170 11.06 -14.01 -5.07
C GLU A 170 10.78 -14.44 -6.52
N HIS A 171 9.77 -13.82 -7.15
CA HIS A 171 9.36 -14.13 -8.51
C HIS A 171 9.61 -12.99 -9.52
N ASP A 172 10.33 -11.93 -9.12
CA ASP A 172 10.65 -10.84 -10.04
C ASP A 172 11.82 -11.24 -10.94
N PRO A 173 11.62 -11.35 -12.27
CA PRO A 173 12.65 -11.85 -13.18
C PRO A 173 13.85 -10.91 -13.29
N LYS A 174 13.68 -9.61 -13.05
CA LYS A 174 14.78 -8.64 -13.12
C LYS A 174 15.66 -8.74 -11.88
N ILE A 175 15.06 -8.94 -10.71
CA ILE A 175 15.80 -9.17 -9.47
C ILE A 175 16.54 -10.50 -9.52
N LEU A 176 15.89 -11.57 -9.96
CA LEU A 176 16.54 -12.87 -10.13
C LEU A 176 17.71 -12.80 -11.11
N GLN A 177 17.53 -12.10 -12.25
CA GLN A 177 18.60 -11.89 -13.21
C GLN A 177 19.78 -11.10 -12.62
N LEU A 178 19.51 -10.06 -11.81
CA LEU A 178 20.55 -9.31 -11.11
C LEU A 178 21.36 -10.21 -10.18
N ILE A 179 20.68 -11.02 -9.37
CA ILE A 179 21.30 -11.93 -8.40
C ILE A 179 22.18 -12.94 -9.14
N GLU A 180 21.64 -13.60 -10.16
CA GLU A 180 22.39 -14.57 -10.97
C GLU A 180 23.61 -13.92 -11.63
N ALA A 181 23.44 -12.76 -12.27
CA ALA A 181 24.54 -12.07 -12.96
C ALA A 181 25.63 -11.61 -12.00
N ARG A 182 25.28 -11.23 -10.77
CA ARG A 182 26.27 -10.76 -9.80
C ARG A 182 26.96 -11.91 -9.08
N CYS A 183 26.27 -13.01 -8.83
CA CYS A 183 26.84 -14.20 -8.21
C CYS A 183 27.63 -15.07 -9.19
N ASP A 184 27.51 -14.83 -10.51
CA ASP A 184 28.34 -15.50 -11.51
C ASP A 184 29.76 -14.90 -11.51
N ARG A 185 30.73 -15.70 -11.01
CA ARG A 185 32.16 -15.29 -10.93
C ARG A 185 32.82 -15.06 -12.28
N ALA A 186 32.23 -15.51 -13.37
CA ALA A 186 32.75 -15.32 -14.71
C ALA A 186 32.41 -13.93 -15.30
N ASN A 187 31.51 -13.19 -14.65
CA ASN A 187 31.01 -11.92 -15.15
C ASN A 187 31.08 -10.81 -14.07
N GLU A 188 31.97 -9.85 -14.26
CA GLU A 188 32.08 -8.69 -13.37
C GLU A 188 30.96 -7.68 -13.65
N LEU A 189 29.79 -7.86 -13.08
CA LEU A 189 28.74 -6.85 -13.10
C LEU A 189 29.15 -5.65 -12.22
N LYS A 190 29.33 -4.46 -12.84
CA LYS A 190 29.73 -3.24 -12.14
C LYS A 190 28.54 -2.31 -11.83
N ARG A 191 27.51 -2.37 -12.64
CA ARG A 191 26.32 -1.55 -12.47
C ARG A 191 25.11 -2.28 -13.04
N TYR A 192 24.01 -2.15 -12.34
CA TYR A 192 22.71 -2.62 -12.77
C TYR A 192 21.68 -1.51 -12.61
N SER A 193 20.77 -1.38 -13.57
CA SER A 193 19.66 -0.43 -13.50
C SER A 193 18.42 -1.06 -14.13
N ALA A 194 17.35 -1.12 -13.39
CA ALA A 194 16.08 -1.65 -13.85
C ALA A 194 14.90 -0.86 -13.31
N GLU A 195 13.87 -0.69 -14.11
CA GLU A 195 12.56 -0.29 -13.65
C GLU A 195 11.82 -1.55 -13.19
N ILE A 196 11.58 -1.65 -11.89
CA ILE A 196 10.83 -2.74 -11.28
C ILE A 196 9.37 -2.31 -11.24
N SER A 197 8.49 -3.07 -11.85
CA SER A 197 7.07 -2.80 -11.77
C SER A 197 6.54 -3.39 -10.46
N ASP A 198 6.04 -2.56 -9.58
CA ASP A 198 5.39 -2.96 -8.33
C ASP A 198 4.15 -3.84 -8.55
N THR A 199 3.71 -3.93 -9.82
CA THR A 199 2.52 -4.69 -10.25
C THR A 199 2.68 -6.22 -10.18
N GLN A 200 3.91 -6.75 -10.12
CA GLN A 200 4.13 -8.21 -10.03
C GLN A 200 4.16 -8.71 -8.59
N SER A 201 4.51 -7.84 -7.64
CA SER A 201 4.47 -8.18 -6.23
C SER A 201 3.08 -7.88 -5.68
N VAL A 202 2.33 -8.94 -5.43
CA VAL A 202 1.11 -9.00 -4.63
C VAL A 202 0.25 -7.72 -4.68
N THR A 203 -0.44 -7.51 -5.80
CA THR A 203 -1.44 -6.45 -5.91
C THR A 203 -2.81 -7.01 -5.54
N PHE A 204 -3.54 -6.28 -4.71
CA PHE A 204 -4.93 -6.61 -4.46
C PHE A 204 -5.73 -6.69 -5.76
N ASP A 205 -6.58 -7.71 -5.87
CA ASP A 205 -7.66 -7.66 -6.85
C ASP A 205 -8.54 -6.44 -6.53
N LEU A 206 -8.83 -5.65 -7.55
CA LEU A 206 -9.64 -4.44 -7.39
C LEU A 206 -11.04 -4.77 -6.82
N ASN A 207 -11.57 -5.95 -7.12
CA ASN A 207 -12.85 -6.40 -6.56
C ASN A 207 -12.75 -6.66 -5.05
N VAL A 208 -11.61 -7.15 -4.57
CA VAL A 208 -11.35 -7.32 -3.14
C VAL A 208 -11.24 -5.95 -2.48
N ALA A 209 -10.51 -5.01 -3.08
CA ALA A 209 -10.37 -3.65 -2.57
C ALA A 209 -11.72 -2.92 -2.47
N VAL A 210 -12.56 -3.01 -3.49
CA VAL A 210 -13.95 -2.51 -3.46
C VAL A 210 -14.76 -3.19 -2.35
N GLY A 211 -14.60 -4.50 -2.19
CA GLY A 211 -15.29 -5.26 -1.15
C GLY A 211 -14.90 -4.80 0.26
N ILE A 212 -13.62 -4.49 0.48
CA ILE A 212 -13.11 -3.92 1.74
C ILE A 212 -13.75 -2.56 2.00
N ASP A 213 -13.75 -1.67 1.01
CA ASP A 213 -14.36 -0.33 1.12
C ASP A 213 -15.86 -0.43 1.49
N MET A 214 -16.60 -1.31 0.84
CA MET A 214 -18.02 -1.55 1.14
C MET A 214 -18.23 -2.13 2.54
N ALA A 215 -17.34 -3.01 3.00
CA ALA A 215 -17.44 -3.58 4.34
C ALA A 215 -17.23 -2.51 5.41
N ILE A 216 -16.23 -1.64 5.26
CA ILE A 216 -15.97 -0.52 6.17
C ILE A 216 -17.16 0.45 6.24
N GLU A 217 -17.73 0.80 5.08
CA GLU A 217 -18.90 1.68 5.01
C GLU A 217 -20.10 1.09 5.76
N LYS A 218 -20.39 -0.20 5.56
CA LYS A 218 -21.48 -0.89 6.25
C LYS A 218 -21.30 -1.01 7.76
N MET A 219 -20.05 -1.08 8.21
CA MET A 219 -19.72 -1.06 9.64
C MET A 219 -19.86 0.35 10.25
N GLY A 220 -20.15 1.37 9.46
CA GLY A 220 -20.28 2.76 9.92
C GLY A 220 -18.98 3.38 10.39
N LEU A 221 -17.83 2.81 10.03
CA LEU A 221 -16.53 3.31 10.45
C LEU A 221 -16.14 4.53 9.61
N ALA A 222 -15.78 5.61 10.29
CA ALA A 222 -15.24 6.80 9.64
C ALA A 222 -13.89 6.49 9.02
N ARG A 223 -13.72 6.88 7.75
CA ARG A 223 -12.46 6.69 7.03
C ARG A 223 -12.07 7.95 6.26
N ASN A 224 -10.78 8.21 6.20
CA ASN A 224 -10.20 9.30 5.42
C ASN A 224 -9.49 8.78 4.16
N PHE A 225 -9.68 7.51 3.81
CA PHE A 225 -9.03 6.86 2.67
C PHE A 225 -9.98 5.88 1.97
N SER A 226 -9.68 5.55 0.72
CA SER A 226 -10.34 4.48 -0.05
C SER A 226 -9.28 3.42 -0.36
N PHE A 227 -9.55 2.19 0.05
CA PHE A 227 -8.63 1.07 -0.21
C PHE A 227 -8.55 0.76 -1.72
N LYS A 228 -9.66 0.94 -2.43
CA LYS A 228 -9.70 0.86 -3.89
C LYS A 228 -8.76 1.87 -4.55
N ASP A 229 -8.82 3.14 -4.12
CA ASP A 229 -8.01 4.20 -4.73
C ASP A 229 -6.52 3.99 -4.44
N GLN A 230 -6.18 3.59 -3.22
CA GLN A 230 -4.81 3.21 -2.86
C GLN A 230 -4.32 2.01 -3.68
N THR A 231 -5.15 0.98 -3.87
CA THR A 231 -4.82 -0.17 -4.74
C THR A 231 -4.56 0.25 -6.18
N GLN A 232 -5.33 1.21 -6.70
CA GLN A 232 -5.10 1.75 -8.05
C GLN A 232 -3.82 2.59 -8.11
N GLN A 233 -3.49 3.33 -7.06
CA GLN A 233 -2.28 4.12 -6.96
C GLN A 233 -1.04 3.22 -6.93
N GLU A 234 -1.06 2.15 -6.13
CA GLU A 234 0.02 1.15 -6.10
C GLU A 234 0.30 0.54 -7.47
N LYS A 235 -0.75 0.21 -8.23
CA LYS A 235 -0.61 -0.32 -9.60
C LYS A 235 0.06 0.64 -10.58
N ARG A 236 0.15 1.94 -10.27
CA ARG A 236 0.79 2.97 -11.09
C ARG A 236 2.16 3.38 -10.57
N ARG A 237 2.56 2.85 -9.41
CA ARG A 237 3.87 3.12 -8.84
C ARG A 237 4.94 2.45 -9.67
N LYS A 238 5.98 3.20 -10.03
CA LYS A 238 7.16 2.72 -10.75
C LYS A 238 8.36 2.92 -9.85
N LEU A 239 9.14 1.88 -9.73
CA LEU A 239 10.35 1.88 -8.92
C LEU A 239 11.55 1.67 -9.83
N THR A 240 12.47 2.64 -9.87
CA THR A 240 13.76 2.48 -10.54
C THR A 240 14.79 2.07 -9.50
N PHE A 241 15.40 0.92 -9.71
CA PHE A 241 16.43 0.34 -8.86
C PHE A 241 17.77 0.38 -9.57
N VAL A 242 18.74 1.10 -8.99
CA VAL A 242 20.10 1.24 -9.52
C VAL A 242 21.09 0.78 -8.45
N VAL A 243 21.97 -0.14 -8.83
CA VAL A 243 23.01 -0.68 -7.96
C VAL A 243 24.37 -0.56 -8.63
N GLU A 244 25.38 -0.10 -7.90
CA GLU A 244 26.78 -0.02 -8.30
C GLU A 244 27.66 -0.85 -7.36
N PHE A 245 28.53 -1.69 -7.94
CA PHE A 245 29.37 -2.64 -7.24
C PHE A 245 30.85 -2.26 -7.21
#